data_b222358ed65443e893b387ef0fddbad4
#
_entry.id   b222358ed65443e893b387ef0fddbad4
#
_cell.length_a   1.000
_cell.length_b   1.000
_cell.length_c   1.000
_cell.angle_alpha   90.00
_cell.angle_beta   90.00
_cell.angle_gamma   90.00
#
_symmetry.space_group_name_H-M   'P 1'
#
loop_
_entity.id
_entity.type
_entity.pdbx_description
1 polymer ?
#
loop_
_entity_poly.entity_id
_entity_poly.type
_entity_poly.pdbx_seq_one_letter_code
_entity_poly.pdbx_strand_id
1 'polypeptide(L)'
;ATGKPLIISTGMASIAELDETVRAAREAGCKDLVLLKCTSTYPATPANSHVRTIPHLRELFGCEVGLSDHSMGVGVSVAAVALGATVVEKHFTLDRAAGGVDASFSLEPAEMASLVVETERAWQAMGHVQYGPTEAERKSLVYRRSLYVTADMAAGEAFTGDNLRAIRPGLGLPPNPEHWRDADVV
;
A
#
# COMPACT_ATOMS: atom_id res chain seq x y z
N ALA A 1 -24.26 -20.40 18.68
CA ALA A 1 -23.54 -19.55 17.70
C ALA A 1 -24.42 -19.31 16.49
N THR A 2 -24.40 -18.11 15.94
CA THR A 2 -25.22 -17.72 14.75
C THR A 2 -24.61 -18.22 13.44
N GLY A 3 -23.35 -18.64 13.45
CA GLY A 3 -22.57 -18.98 12.25
C GLY A 3 -22.24 -17.82 11.34
N LYS A 4 -22.47 -16.57 11.78
CA LYS A 4 -22.16 -15.36 11.02
C LYS A 4 -20.75 -14.84 11.36
N PRO A 5 -20.08 -14.13 10.43
CA PRO A 5 -18.87 -13.37 10.72
C PRO A 5 -19.08 -12.40 11.87
N LEU A 6 -18.06 -12.21 12.69
CA LEU A 6 -18.06 -11.27 13.81
C LEU A 6 -17.03 -10.18 13.58
N ILE A 7 -17.48 -8.93 13.62
CA ILE A 7 -16.64 -7.74 13.52
C ILE A 7 -16.63 -7.05 14.88
N ILE A 8 -15.44 -6.80 15.43
CA ILE A 8 -15.26 -6.20 16.76
C ILE A 8 -14.33 -5.00 16.65
N SER A 9 -14.81 -3.83 17.04
CA SER A 9 -13.96 -2.65 17.23
C SER A 9 -13.15 -2.76 18.51
N THR A 10 -11.84 -2.52 18.44
CA THR A 10 -10.92 -2.65 19.58
C THR A 10 -11.07 -1.53 20.61
N GLY A 11 -11.56 -0.37 20.19
CA GLY A 11 -11.76 0.77 21.07
C GLY A 11 -10.51 1.11 21.88
N MET A 12 -10.70 1.23 23.22
CA MET A 12 -9.64 1.50 24.19
C MET A 12 -9.12 0.23 24.89
N ALA A 13 -9.44 -0.96 24.37
CA ALA A 13 -9.07 -2.22 24.97
C ALA A 13 -7.56 -2.44 24.99
N SER A 14 -7.07 -2.99 26.08
CA SER A 14 -5.72 -3.51 26.23
C SER A 14 -5.54 -4.82 25.43
N ILE A 15 -4.30 -5.22 25.21
CA ILE A 15 -4.00 -6.50 24.56
C ILE A 15 -4.59 -7.69 25.32
N ALA A 16 -4.58 -7.66 26.65
CA ALA A 16 -5.14 -8.72 27.48
C ALA A 16 -6.66 -8.85 27.30
N GLU A 17 -7.38 -7.73 27.25
CA GLU A 17 -8.82 -7.73 26.99
C GLU A 17 -9.16 -8.19 25.58
N LEU A 18 -8.34 -7.84 24.59
CA LEU A 18 -8.50 -8.32 23.22
C LEU A 18 -8.24 -9.83 23.13
N ASP A 19 -7.22 -10.36 23.80
CA ASP A 19 -6.94 -11.80 23.85
C ASP A 19 -8.12 -12.58 24.45
N GLU A 20 -8.65 -12.11 25.59
CA GLU A 20 -9.83 -12.70 26.21
C GLU A 20 -11.03 -12.68 25.25
N THR A 21 -11.26 -11.55 24.58
CA THR A 21 -12.36 -11.39 23.62
C THR A 21 -12.22 -12.34 22.44
N VAL A 22 -11.04 -12.45 21.85
CA VAL A 22 -10.76 -13.33 20.69
C VAL A 22 -10.92 -14.79 21.08
N ARG A 23 -10.42 -15.19 22.26
CA ARG A 23 -10.59 -16.56 22.77
C ARG A 23 -12.07 -16.87 22.97
N ALA A 24 -12.81 -16.02 23.66
CA ALA A 24 -14.25 -16.21 23.89
C ALA A 24 -15.04 -16.35 22.58
N ALA A 25 -14.72 -15.51 21.58
CA ALA A 25 -15.36 -15.61 20.26
C ALA A 25 -15.06 -16.95 19.58
N ARG A 26 -13.81 -17.41 19.60
CA ARG A 26 -13.40 -18.69 19.00
C ARG A 26 -13.99 -19.90 19.75
N GLU A 27 -13.97 -19.89 21.06
CA GLU A 27 -14.59 -20.94 21.90
C GLU A 27 -16.10 -21.05 21.67
N ALA A 28 -16.77 -19.89 21.40
CA ALA A 28 -18.17 -19.87 21.00
C ALA A 28 -18.42 -20.33 19.55
N GLY A 29 -17.38 -20.75 18.81
CA GLY A 29 -17.46 -21.27 17.44
C GLY A 29 -17.44 -20.20 16.34
N CYS A 30 -16.98 -18.98 16.61
CA CYS A 30 -16.76 -17.99 15.57
C CYS A 30 -15.57 -18.40 14.70
N LYS A 31 -15.80 -18.54 13.39
CA LYS A 31 -14.78 -18.90 12.40
C LYS A 31 -14.20 -17.65 11.73
N ASP A 32 -15.05 -16.71 11.43
CA ASP A 32 -14.72 -15.51 10.66
C ASP A 32 -14.75 -14.30 11.60
N LEU A 33 -13.58 -13.96 12.15
CA LEU A 33 -13.40 -12.84 13.07
C LEU A 33 -12.63 -11.72 12.38
N VAL A 34 -13.12 -10.49 12.50
CA VAL A 34 -12.45 -9.26 12.08
C VAL A 34 -12.30 -8.34 13.28
N LEU A 35 -11.08 -7.89 13.55
CA LEU A 35 -10.82 -6.84 14.54
C LEU A 35 -10.65 -5.50 13.84
N LEU A 36 -11.38 -4.48 14.27
CA LEU A 36 -11.18 -3.13 13.75
C LEU A 36 -10.33 -2.33 14.72
N LYS A 37 -9.12 -1.92 14.30
CA LYS A 37 -8.39 -0.89 15.02
C LYS A 37 -9.27 0.35 15.11
N CYS A 38 -9.47 0.84 16.31
CA CYS A 38 -10.35 1.96 16.58
C CYS A 38 -9.65 3.02 17.44
N THR A 39 -10.00 4.28 17.25
CA THR A 39 -9.65 5.39 18.13
C THR A 39 -10.94 6.06 18.59
N SER A 40 -11.31 5.86 19.85
CA SER A 40 -12.60 6.28 20.40
C SER A 40 -12.59 7.76 20.81
N THR A 41 -12.28 8.64 19.86
CA THR A 41 -12.47 10.11 19.94
C THR A 41 -13.27 10.57 18.72
N TYR A 42 -14.17 11.52 18.89
CA TYR A 42 -15.18 11.91 17.91
C TYR A 42 -15.20 13.43 17.68
N PRO A 43 -14.53 13.96 16.62
CA PRO A 43 -13.70 13.24 15.64
C PRO A 43 -12.36 12.80 16.23
N ALA A 44 -11.75 11.78 15.59
CA ALA A 44 -10.36 11.42 15.82
C ALA A 44 -9.44 12.31 14.98
N THR A 45 -8.24 12.58 15.51
CA THR A 45 -7.19 13.21 14.70
C THR A 45 -6.35 12.16 14.00
N PRO A 46 -5.83 12.43 12.79
CA PRO A 46 -4.93 11.49 12.09
C PRO A 46 -3.74 11.06 12.96
N ALA A 47 -3.17 11.96 13.77
CA ALA A 47 -2.05 11.68 14.64
C ALA A 47 -2.34 10.59 15.70
N ASN A 48 -3.60 10.45 16.11
CA ASN A 48 -4.03 9.47 17.12
C ASN A 48 -4.52 8.15 16.50
N SER A 49 -4.52 8.02 15.19
CA SER A 49 -5.07 6.84 14.52
C SER A 49 -4.16 5.61 14.64
N HIS A 50 -2.84 5.79 14.78
CA HIS A 50 -1.85 4.72 14.99
C HIS A 50 -2.08 3.48 14.12
N VAL A 51 -2.34 3.67 12.83
CA VAL A 51 -2.70 2.59 11.87
C VAL A 51 -1.64 1.48 11.72
N ARG A 52 -0.39 1.72 12.17
CA ARG A 52 0.62 0.67 12.29
C ARG A 52 0.23 -0.47 13.25
N THR A 53 -0.77 -0.26 14.09
CA THR A 53 -1.34 -1.31 14.94
C THR A 53 -2.07 -2.39 14.11
N ILE A 54 -2.53 -2.09 12.90
CA ILE A 54 -3.27 -3.03 12.03
C ILE A 54 -2.46 -4.30 11.70
N PRO A 55 -1.26 -4.22 11.10
CA PRO A 55 -0.47 -5.41 10.85
C PRO A 55 -0.08 -6.16 12.12
N HIS A 56 0.18 -5.45 13.23
CA HIS A 56 0.50 -6.08 14.52
C HIS A 56 -0.69 -6.87 15.09
N LEU A 57 -1.92 -6.32 15.02
CA LEU A 57 -3.12 -7.07 15.45
C LEU A 57 -3.31 -8.35 14.62
N ARG A 58 -3.07 -8.26 13.28
CA ARG A 58 -3.16 -9.42 12.40
C ARG A 58 -2.15 -10.50 12.79
N GLU A 59 -0.90 -10.13 13.00
CA GLU A 59 0.15 -11.04 13.42
C GLU A 59 -0.16 -11.69 14.78
N LEU A 60 -0.60 -10.88 15.75
CA LEU A 60 -0.85 -11.33 17.12
C LEU A 60 -2.06 -12.27 17.23
N PHE A 61 -3.17 -11.95 16.56
CA PHE A 61 -4.42 -12.68 16.71
C PHE A 61 -4.74 -13.63 15.56
N GLY A 62 -4.00 -13.62 14.46
CA GLY A 62 -4.22 -14.50 13.31
C GLY A 62 -5.65 -14.41 12.76
N CYS A 63 -6.19 -13.17 12.64
CA CYS A 63 -7.51 -12.89 12.08
C CYS A 63 -7.44 -11.70 11.13
N GLU A 64 -8.52 -11.48 10.39
CA GLU A 64 -8.64 -10.27 9.56
C GLU A 64 -8.71 -9.03 10.43
N VAL A 65 -8.10 -7.95 9.94
CA VAL A 65 -8.05 -6.68 10.65
C VAL A 65 -8.44 -5.53 9.72
N GLY A 66 -9.22 -4.61 10.25
CA GLY A 66 -9.66 -3.40 9.58
C GLY A 66 -9.45 -2.16 10.42
N LEU A 67 -10.13 -1.10 10.03
CA LEU A 67 -10.15 0.20 10.70
C LEU A 67 -11.57 0.65 10.96
N SER A 68 -11.88 1.03 12.21
CA SER A 68 -13.02 1.87 12.55
C SER A 68 -12.53 3.32 12.65
N ASP A 69 -12.85 4.11 11.61
CA ASP A 69 -12.26 5.43 11.37
C ASP A 69 -13.21 6.57 11.74
N HIS A 70 -12.85 7.33 12.75
CA HIS A 70 -13.57 8.52 13.21
C HIS A 70 -12.88 9.83 12.81
N SER A 71 -11.85 9.76 11.94
CA SER A 71 -11.17 10.96 11.44
C SER A 71 -11.94 11.62 10.28
N MET A 72 -11.67 12.88 10.01
CA MET A 72 -12.20 13.58 8.85
C MET A 72 -11.46 13.13 7.57
N GLY A 73 -12.20 13.10 6.46
CA GLY A 73 -11.66 12.77 5.14
C GLY A 73 -11.31 11.28 4.97
N VAL A 74 -10.53 10.94 3.95
CA VAL A 74 -10.27 9.56 3.52
C VAL A 74 -8.82 9.09 3.76
N GLY A 75 -7.92 10.00 4.12
CA GLY A 75 -6.47 9.74 4.16
C GLY A 75 -6.06 8.66 5.16
N VAL A 76 -6.69 8.62 6.36
CA VAL A 76 -6.38 7.61 7.38
C VAL A 76 -6.83 6.22 6.92
N SER A 77 -8.00 6.13 6.31
CA SER A 77 -8.52 4.88 5.74
C SER A 77 -7.64 4.35 4.60
N VAL A 78 -7.18 5.22 3.70
CA VAL A 78 -6.23 4.88 2.63
C VAL A 78 -4.91 4.34 3.21
N ALA A 79 -4.36 5.01 4.23
CA ALA A 79 -3.16 4.54 4.91
C ALA A 79 -3.37 3.19 5.62
N ALA A 80 -4.55 2.97 6.20
CA ALA A 80 -4.90 1.70 6.82
C ALA A 80 -4.94 0.55 5.81
N VAL A 81 -5.54 0.76 4.64
CA VAL A 81 -5.55 -0.22 3.55
C VAL A 81 -4.13 -0.53 3.07
N ALA A 82 -3.27 0.47 2.90
CA ALA A 82 -1.86 0.26 2.56
C ALA A 82 -1.09 -0.53 3.63
N LEU A 83 -1.56 -0.54 4.87
CA LEU A 83 -1.03 -1.37 5.97
C LEU A 83 -1.80 -2.69 6.15
N GLY A 84 -2.65 -3.05 5.20
CA GLY A 84 -3.31 -4.34 5.13
C GLY A 84 -4.72 -4.38 5.77
N ALA A 85 -5.36 -3.26 6.08
CA ALA A 85 -6.76 -3.29 6.48
C ALA A 85 -7.64 -3.87 5.37
N THR A 86 -8.48 -4.83 5.72
CA THR A 86 -9.43 -5.49 4.79
C THR A 86 -10.85 -4.97 4.92
N VAL A 87 -11.15 -4.26 6.00
CA VAL A 87 -12.45 -3.64 6.29
C VAL A 87 -12.21 -2.21 6.77
N VAL A 88 -13.01 -1.28 6.27
CA VAL A 88 -13.08 0.10 6.77
C VAL A 88 -14.52 0.39 7.19
N GLU A 89 -14.68 0.79 8.45
CA GLU A 89 -15.93 1.28 9.01
C GLU A 89 -15.80 2.79 9.19
N LYS A 90 -16.83 3.55 8.79
CA LYS A 90 -16.81 5.00 8.88
C LYS A 90 -18.22 5.56 9.05
N HIS A 91 -18.35 6.63 9.83
CA HIS A 91 -19.59 7.36 9.98
C HIS A 91 -20.07 7.96 8.65
N PHE A 92 -21.34 7.84 8.38
CA PHE A 92 -21.97 8.30 7.14
C PHE A 92 -23.25 9.11 7.43
N THR A 93 -23.44 10.20 6.70
CA THR A 93 -24.66 10.99 6.70
C THR A 93 -25.02 11.39 5.28
N LEU A 94 -26.30 11.63 5.02
CA LEU A 94 -26.74 12.14 3.72
C LEU A 94 -26.43 13.63 3.55
N ASP A 95 -26.51 14.39 4.65
CA ASP A 95 -26.25 15.84 4.68
C ASP A 95 -25.82 16.24 6.10
N ARG A 96 -24.62 16.75 6.25
CA ARG A 96 -24.11 17.28 7.52
C ARG A 96 -24.90 18.48 8.02
N ALA A 97 -25.43 19.31 7.12
CA ALA A 97 -26.20 20.49 7.48
C ALA A 97 -27.57 20.15 8.08
N ALA A 98 -28.10 18.95 7.80
CA ALA A 98 -29.33 18.46 8.43
C ALA A 98 -29.15 18.17 9.93
N GLY A 99 -27.92 18.13 10.44
CA GLY A 99 -27.59 17.88 11.83
C GLY A 99 -27.69 16.41 12.22
N GLY A 100 -27.56 16.17 13.52
CA GLY A 100 -27.55 14.81 14.10
C GLY A 100 -26.31 14.60 14.99
N VAL A 101 -26.37 13.58 15.83
CA VAL A 101 -25.28 13.25 16.75
C VAL A 101 -24.00 13.03 15.95
N ASP A 102 -23.18 12.80 15.59
CA ASP A 102 -21.97 12.54 14.84
C ASP A 102 -21.96 13.10 13.39
N ALA A 103 -22.99 13.85 12.96
CA ALA A 103 -23.08 14.35 11.58
C ALA A 103 -21.87 15.21 11.19
N SER A 104 -21.33 16.01 12.10
CA SER A 104 -20.27 16.99 11.83
C SER A 104 -18.98 16.36 11.28
N PHE A 105 -18.67 15.09 11.58
CA PHE A 105 -17.48 14.36 11.10
C PHE A 105 -17.82 13.14 10.25
N SER A 106 -19.12 12.86 10.02
CA SER A 106 -19.57 11.80 9.12
C SER A 106 -19.26 12.15 7.66
N LEU A 107 -18.97 11.16 6.85
CA LEU A 107 -18.82 11.35 5.40
C LEU A 107 -20.18 11.55 4.75
N GLU A 108 -20.23 12.47 3.81
CA GLU A 108 -21.34 12.62 2.88
C GLU A 108 -21.21 11.69 1.66
N PRO A 109 -22.26 11.51 0.83
CA PRO A 109 -22.23 10.54 -0.27
C PRO A 109 -21.05 10.69 -1.23
N ALA A 110 -20.67 11.91 -1.59
CA ALA A 110 -19.53 12.15 -2.48
C ALA A 110 -18.18 11.77 -1.82
N GLU A 111 -18.05 12.03 -0.53
CA GLU A 111 -16.86 11.68 0.24
C GLU A 111 -16.76 10.17 0.44
N MET A 112 -17.89 9.50 0.69
CA MET A 112 -17.95 8.04 0.77
C MET A 112 -17.59 7.38 -0.57
N ALA A 113 -18.06 7.92 -1.68
CA ALA A 113 -17.68 7.47 -3.02
C ALA A 113 -16.17 7.65 -3.25
N SER A 114 -15.61 8.78 -2.83
CA SER A 114 -14.16 9.01 -2.87
C SER A 114 -13.40 8.00 -1.99
N LEU A 115 -13.88 7.70 -0.79
CA LEU A 115 -13.29 6.68 0.08
C LEU A 115 -13.18 5.34 -0.62
N VAL A 116 -14.26 4.87 -1.25
CA VAL A 116 -14.29 3.59 -1.96
C VAL A 116 -13.24 3.58 -3.08
N VAL A 117 -13.21 4.62 -3.91
CA VAL A 117 -12.26 4.72 -5.03
C VAL A 117 -10.82 4.77 -4.55
N GLU A 118 -10.51 5.57 -3.54
CA GLU A 118 -9.13 5.77 -3.09
C GLU A 118 -8.60 4.58 -2.28
N THR A 119 -9.45 3.88 -1.54
CA THR A 119 -9.05 2.65 -0.86
C THR A 119 -8.80 1.50 -1.84
N GLU A 120 -9.60 1.38 -2.90
CA GLU A 120 -9.36 0.42 -3.98
C GLU A 120 -8.04 0.71 -4.71
N ARG A 121 -7.78 1.99 -5.05
CA ARG A 121 -6.50 2.40 -5.65
C ARG A 121 -5.30 2.09 -4.75
N ALA A 122 -5.42 2.33 -3.45
CA ALA A 122 -4.39 2.01 -2.49
C ALA A 122 -4.12 0.49 -2.46
N TRP A 123 -5.17 -0.33 -2.43
CA TRP A 123 -5.05 -1.79 -2.47
C TRP A 123 -4.37 -2.27 -3.75
N GLN A 124 -4.77 -1.77 -4.91
CA GLN A 124 -4.15 -2.10 -6.19
C GLN A 124 -2.68 -1.68 -6.24
N ALA A 125 -2.35 -0.51 -5.68
CA ALA A 125 -1.00 0.04 -5.69
C ALA A 125 -0.03 -0.73 -4.79
N MET A 126 -0.50 -1.47 -3.80
CA MET A 126 0.36 -2.28 -2.94
C MET A 126 1.11 -3.37 -3.72
N GLY A 127 0.46 -4.00 -4.70
CA GLY A 127 1.08 -5.01 -5.56
C GLY A 127 1.91 -6.03 -4.79
N HIS A 128 3.07 -6.33 -5.29
CA HIS A 128 4.08 -7.19 -4.67
C HIS A 128 5.49 -6.59 -4.86
N VAL A 129 6.46 -7.08 -4.11
CA VAL A 129 7.85 -6.65 -4.31
C VAL A 129 8.30 -7.09 -5.70
N GLN A 130 8.64 -6.12 -6.54
CA GLN A 130 9.08 -6.33 -7.91
C GLN A 130 10.25 -5.42 -8.25
N TYR A 131 11.27 -6.00 -8.87
CA TYR A 131 12.40 -5.30 -9.46
C TYR A 131 12.44 -5.58 -10.96
N GLY A 132 13.07 -4.69 -11.72
CA GLY A 132 13.10 -4.76 -13.17
C GLY A 132 11.82 -4.20 -13.82
N PRO A 133 11.77 -4.20 -15.15
CA PRO A 133 10.64 -3.63 -15.88
C PRO A 133 9.38 -4.48 -15.73
N THR A 134 8.27 -3.82 -15.48
CA THR A 134 6.94 -4.41 -15.60
C THR A 134 6.63 -4.76 -17.06
N GLU A 135 5.60 -5.57 -17.30
CA GLU A 135 5.16 -5.88 -18.66
C GLU A 135 4.78 -4.60 -19.44
N ALA A 136 4.13 -3.65 -18.77
CA ALA A 136 3.76 -2.36 -19.37
C ALA A 136 4.98 -1.52 -19.79
N GLU A 137 6.10 -1.65 -19.08
CA GLU A 137 7.34 -0.90 -19.31
C GLU A 137 8.24 -1.54 -20.38
N ARG A 138 8.00 -2.78 -20.81
CA ARG A 138 8.86 -3.48 -21.79
C ARG A 138 9.06 -2.69 -23.06
N LYS A 139 8.04 -2.03 -23.56
CA LYS A 139 8.14 -1.17 -24.76
C LYS A 139 9.03 0.04 -24.52
N SER A 140 9.18 0.48 -23.27
CA SER A 140 10.00 1.63 -22.90
C SER A 140 11.49 1.26 -22.71
N LEU A 141 11.85 -0.01 -22.73
CA LEU A 141 13.25 -0.44 -22.64
C LEU A 141 14.14 0.17 -23.72
N VAL A 142 13.59 0.41 -24.91
CA VAL A 142 14.29 1.10 -26.01
C VAL A 142 14.81 2.50 -25.60
N TYR A 143 14.18 3.15 -24.61
CA TYR A 143 14.60 4.46 -24.14
C TYR A 143 15.73 4.40 -23.10
N ARG A 144 16.18 3.21 -22.71
CA ARG A 144 17.38 3.06 -21.88
C ARG A 144 18.63 3.46 -22.66
N ARG A 145 19.76 3.49 -21.99
CA ARG A 145 21.06 3.75 -22.63
C ARG A 145 21.79 2.45 -22.93
N SER A 146 22.54 2.47 -24.00
CA SER A 146 23.51 1.44 -24.35
C SER A 146 24.86 2.07 -24.67
N LEU A 147 25.91 1.26 -24.70
CA LEU A 147 27.20 1.66 -25.19
C LEU A 147 27.19 1.71 -26.72
N TYR A 148 27.69 2.80 -27.27
CA TYR A 148 27.86 3.01 -28.71
C TYR A 148 29.26 3.53 -29.01
N VAL A 149 29.88 2.94 -30.01
CA VAL A 149 31.08 3.52 -30.63
C VAL A 149 30.69 4.80 -31.34
N THR A 150 31.36 5.89 -31.07
CA THR A 150 31.05 7.24 -31.54
C THR A 150 32.13 7.87 -32.41
N ALA A 151 33.20 7.13 -32.68
CA ALA A 151 34.28 7.48 -33.58
C ALA A 151 34.78 6.23 -34.35
N ASP A 152 35.38 6.41 -35.50
CA ASP A 152 36.02 5.33 -36.23
C ASP A 152 37.16 4.76 -35.40
N MET A 153 37.30 3.43 -35.31
CA MET A 153 38.29 2.72 -34.54
C MET A 153 39.04 1.71 -35.38
N ALA A 154 40.35 1.61 -35.14
CA ALA A 154 41.16 0.55 -35.71
C ALA A 154 41.07 -0.76 -34.93
N ALA A 155 41.34 -1.90 -35.55
CA ALA A 155 41.40 -3.19 -34.87
C ALA A 155 42.50 -3.16 -33.77
N GLY A 156 42.12 -3.55 -32.52
CA GLY A 156 43.01 -3.52 -31.36
C GLY A 156 43.09 -2.17 -30.66
N GLU A 157 42.38 -1.15 -31.11
CA GLU A 157 42.28 0.12 -30.42
C GLU A 157 41.43 0.03 -29.15
N ALA A 158 41.90 0.62 -28.05
CA ALA A 158 41.19 0.59 -26.77
C ALA A 158 39.99 1.51 -26.75
N PHE A 159 38.92 1.08 -26.10
CA PHE A 159 37.80 1.93 -25.81
C PHE A 159 38.14 3.03 -24.79
N THR A 160 37.74 4.25 -25.07
CA THR A 160 37.96 5.43 -24.23
C THR A 160 36.66 6.25 -24.14
N GLY A 161 36.64 7.23 -23.26
CA GLY A 161 35.50 8.17 -23.17
C GLY A 161 35.28 9.03 -24.43
N ASP A 162 36.27 9.06 -25.35
CA ASP A 162 36.17 9.82 -26.63
C ASP A 162 35.51 9.02 -27.73
N ASN A 163 35.76 7.68 -27.79
CA ASN A 163 35.26 6.81 -28.86
C ASN A 163 34.09 5.91 -28.44
N LEU A 164 33.76 5.80 -27.14
CA LEU A 164 32.65 5.00 -26.61
C LEU A 164 31.78 5.85 -25.68
N ARG A 165 30.50 5.90 -25.94
CA ARG A 165 29.54 6.65 -25.12
C ARG A 165 28.30 5.85 -24.73
N ALA A 166 27.77 6.13 -23.53
CA ALA A 166 26.49 5.62 -23.07
C ALA A 166 25.35 6.57 -23.47
N ILE A 167 24.70 6.29 -24.57
CA ILE A 167 23.62 7.11 -25.14
C ILE A 167 22.36 6.28 -25.44
N ARG A 168 21.27 6.92 -25.80
CA ARG A 168 20.03 6.27 -26.28
C ARG A 168 20.12 6.02 -27.78
N PRO A 169 19.45 4.98 -28.33
CA PRO A 169 18.52 4.04 -27.69
C PRO A 169 19.22 2.84 -27.00
N GLY A 170 18.42 2.06 -26.24
CA GLY A 170 18.84 0.89 -25.49
C GLY A 170 18.89 -0.39 -26.33
N LEU A 171 19.54 -0.38 -27.49
CA LEU A 171 19.58 -1.50 -28.44
C LEU A 171 20.87 -2.31 -28.38
N GLY A 172 21.88 -1.84 -27.66
CA GLY A 172 23.20 -2.46 -27.51
C GLY A 172 23.48 -2.90 -26.08
N LEU A 173 24.77 -3.06 -25.74
CA LEU A 173 25.22 -3.46 -24.42
C LEU A 173 24.84 -2.43 -23.37
N PRO A 174 24.33 -2.84 -22.20
CA PRO A 174 24.11 -1.94 -21.09
C PRO A 174 25.39 -1.24 -20.67
N PRO A 175 25.34 0.05 -20.23
CA PRO A 175 26.50 0.80 -19.78
C PRO A 175 26.93 0.37 -18.35
N ASN A 176 27.36 -0.88 -18.21
CA ASN A 176 27.93 -1.42 -16.99
C ASN A 176 29.45 -1.27 -17.03
N PRO A 177 30.13 -0.79 -15.95
CA PRO A 177 31.58 -0.69 -15.89
C PRO A 177 32.32 -1.99 -16.19
N GLU A 178 31.74 -3.15 -15.89
CA GLU A 178 32.29 -4.45 -16.22
C GLU A 178 32.38 -4.71 -17.73
N HIS A 179 31.39 -4.24 -18.49
CA HIS A 179 31.37 -4.36 -19.95
C HIS A 179 32.42 -3.48 -20.65
N TRP A 180 33.01 -2.52 -19.96
CA TRP A 180 34.12 -1.69 -20.50
C TRP A 180 35.47 -2.39 -20.44
N ARG A 181 35.61 -3.38 -19.57
CA ARG A 181 36.87 -4.10 -19.35
C ARG A 181 37.04 -5.32 -20.24
N ASP A 182 35.91 -5.92 -20.64
CA ASP A 182 35.87 -7.18 -21.38
C ASP A 182 35.55 -6.99 -22.88
N ALA A 183 35.41 -5.75 -23.34
CA ALA A 183 35.19 -5.46 -24.75
C ALA A 183 36.54 -5.49 -25.50
N ASP A 184 37.11 -6.69 -25.61
CA ASP A 184 38.09 -6.96 -26.63
C ASP A 184 37.36 -6.88 -27.99
N VAL A 185 37.77 -5.89 -28.77
CA VAL A 185 37.29 -5.73 -30.15
C VAL A 185 37.81 -6.92 -30.96
N VAL A 186 36.89 -7.83 -31.31
CA VAL A 186 37.15 -8.86 -32.33
C VAL A 186 36.93 -8.28 -33.68
#